data_93be7241ba6de0e3cbac0bab19f4493e
#
_entry.id   93be7241ba6de0e3cbac0bab19f4493e
#
_cell.length_a   1.000
_cell.length_b   1.000
_cell.length_c   1.000
_cell.angle_alpha   90.00
_cell.angle_beta   90.00
_cell.angle_gamma   90.00
#
_symmetry.space_group_name_H-M   'P 1'
#
loop_
_entity.id
_entity.type
_entity.pdbx_description
1 polymer ?
#
loop_
_entity_poly.entity_id
_entity_poly.type
_entity_poly.pdbx_seq_one_letter_code
_entity_poly.pdbx_strand_id
1 'polypeptide(L)'
;MLTHCRESVSLIRMRHDATIAKRQKLLVRLPVTGEILRGSLLQRTIRNHARGCAKCASGEGHPLAVLTVSYPGGRTRQFSLRRQRVAEVRRWLRNYQKLKEAIEVICELNHELLRPERASSKRRSKLRD
;
A
#
# COMPACT_ATOMS: atom_id res chain seq x y z
N MET A 1 23.30 39.39 -13.83
CA MET A 1 22.52 38.29 -14.43
C MET A 1 22.79 36.94 -13.80
N LEU A 2 24.02 36.62 -13.45
CA LEU A 2 24.35 35.32 -12.82
C LEU A 2 23.88 35.16 -11.39
N THR A 3 23.62 36.24 -10.66
CA THR A 3 23.16 36.21 -9.27
C THR A 3 21.68 35.82 -9.13
N HIS A 4 20.82 36.21 -10.06
CA HIS A 4 19.39 35.88 -10.01
C HIS A 4 19.12 34.39 -10.32
N CYS A 5 19.88 33.77 -11.21
CA CYS A 5 19.78 32.36 -11.48
C CYS A 5 20.22 31.49 -10.31
N ARG A 6 21.20 31.95 -9.54
CA ARG A 6 21.67 31.22 -8.35
C ARG A 6 20.65 31.23 -7.21
N GLU A 7 19.94 32.34 -7.01
CA GLU A 7 18.92 32.42 -5.98
C GLU A 7 17.70 31.53 -6.24
N SER A 8 17.20 31.53 -7.47
CA SER A 8 16.07 30.67 -7.82
C SER A 8 16.42 29.19 -7.77
N VAL A 9 17.63 28.81 -8.19
CA VAL A 9 18.13 27.43 -8.09
C VAL A 9 18.32 27.03 -6.63
N SER A 10 18.76 27.96 -5.78
CA SER A 10 18.93 27.73 -4.34
C SER A 10 17.60 27.46 -3.65
N LEU A 11 16.53 28.22 -3.98
CA LEU A 11 15.20 28.02 -3.41
C LEU A 11 14.56 26.68 -3.86
N ILE A 12 14.75 26.31 -5.12
CA ILE A 12 14.29 25.02 -5.65
C ILE A 12 15.05 23.89 -4.98
N ARG A 13 16.36 24.03 -4.78
CA ARG A 13 17.17 23.06 -4.03
C ARG A 13 16.67 22.90 -2.59
N MET A 14 16.35 23.99 -1.90
CA MET A 14 15.83 23.92 -0.53
C MET A 14 14.52 23.16 -0.44
N ARG A 15 13.60 23.36 -1.40
CA ARG A 15 12.36 22.61 -1.46
C ARG A 15 12.59 21.13 -1.74
N HIS A 16 13.50 20.82 -2.69
CA HIS A 16 13.88 19.45 -2.98
C HIS A 16 14.59 18.81 -1.78
N ASP A 17 15.43 19.55 -1.08
CA ASP A 17 16.13 19.04 0.11
C ASP A 17 15.14 18.68 1.22
N ALA A 18 14.10 19.49 1.43
CA ALA A 18 13.05 19.20 2.39
C ALA A 18 12.25 17.94 1.99
N THR A 19 11.95 17.80 0.71
CA THR A 19 11.26 16.62 0.16
C THR A 19 12.12 15.37 0.30
N ILE A 20 13.40 15.47 -0.01
CA ILE A 20 14.37 14.38 0.14
C ILE A 20 14.48 13.96 1.60
N ALA A 21 14.58 14.93 2.53
CA ALA A 21 14.64 14.65 3.95
C ALA A 21 13.40 13.92 4.46
N LYS A 22 12.22 14.32 4.01
CA LYS A 22 10.96 13.66 4.34
C LYS A 22 10.90 12.24 3.80
N ARG A 23 11.34 12.05 2.55
CA ARG A 23 11.45 10.73 1.93
C ARG A 23 12.38 9.82 2.72
N GLN A 24 13.56 10.31 3.12
CA GLN A 24 14.54 9.54 3.88
C GLN A 24 13.99 9.11 5.24
N LYS A 25 13.26 9.99 5.93
CA LYS A 25 12.59 9.63 7.17
C LYS A 25 11.59 8.50 7.00
N LEU A 26 10.82 8.54 5.91
CA LEU A 26 9.84 7.49 5.60
C LEU A 26 10.52 6.17 5.26
N LEU A 27 11.63 6.20 4.51
CA LEU A 27 12.39 5.01 4.16
C LEU A 27 12.97 4.33 5.40
N VAL A 28 13.47 5.10 6.35
CA VAL A 28 14.01 4.56 7.61
C VAL A 28 12.91 4.01 8.51
N ARG A 29 11.70 4.57 8.42
CA ARG A 29 10.55 4.17 9.23
C ARG A 29 9.54 3.31 8.49
N LEU A 30 9.95 2.62 7.44
CA LEU A 30 9.05 1.69 6.77
C LEU A 30 8.49 0.71 7.82
N PRO A 31 7.14 0.56 7.88
CA PRO A 31 6.51 -0.29 8.88
C PRO A 31 6.63 -1.77 8.48
N VAL A 32 7.86 -2.26 8.47
CA VAL A 32 8.15 -3.67 8.19
C VAL A 32 8.48 -4.33 9.52
N THR A 33 7.48 -4.47 10.35
CA THR A 33 7.59 -5.21 11.60
C THR A 33 6.74 -6.48 11.48
N GLY A 34 7.41 -7.60 11.31
CA GLY A 34 6.76 -8.89 11.18
C GLY A 34 6.48 -9.27 9.73
N GLU A 35 5.69 -10.29 9.55
CA GLU A 35 5.35 -10.83 8.25
C GLU A 35 4.38 -9.93 7.51
N ILE A 36 4.54 -9.87 6.21
CA ILE A 36 3.63 -9.18 5.31
C ILE A 36 3.00 -10.18 4.37
N LEU A 37 1.71 -10.00 4.12
CA LEU A 37 0.96 -10.91 3.28
C LEU A 37 0.04 -10.12 2.35
N ARG A 38 0.10 -10.44 1.07
CA ARG A 38 -0.77 -9.87 0.06
C ARG A 38 -1.92 -10.84 -0.22
N GLY A 39 -3.12 -10.34 -0.32
CA GLY A 39 -4.29 -11.14 -0.63
C GLY A 39 -5.57 -10.56 -0.05
N SER A 40 -6.65 -11.23 -0.29
CA SER A 40 -7.98 -10.88 0.21
C SER A 40 -8.52 -11.99 1.07
N LEU A 41 -9.00 -11.64 2.25
CA LEU A 41 -9.61 -12.60 3.16
C LEU A 41 -11.11 -12.60 2.95
N LEU A 42 -11.66 -13.78 2.64
CA LEU A 42 -13.07 -13.99 2.43
C LEU A 42 -13.58 -15.02 3.43
N GLN A 43 -14.78 -14.81 3.92
CA GLN A 43 -15.46 -15.82 4.73
C GLN A 43 -16.49 -16.54 3.87
N ARG A 44 -16.40 -17.86 3.86
CA ARG A 44 -17.35 -18.74 3.17
C ARG A 44 -17.96 -19.69 4.18
N THR A 45 -19.14 -20.19 3.86
CA THR A 45 -19.78 -21.24 4.63
C THR A 45 -19.67 -22.55 3.84
N ILE A 46 -19.04 -23.56 4.45
CA ILE A 46 -18.90 -24.89 3.86
C ILE A 46 -19.93 -25.80 4.51
N ARG A 47 -20.68 -26.53 3.66
CA ARG A 47 -21.73 -27.47 4.11
C ARG A 47 -21.36 -28.92 3.89
N ASN A 48 -20.26 -29.20 3.24
CA ASN A 48 -19.81 -30.57 2.89
C ASN A 48 -18.36 -30.84 3.25
N HIS A 49 -17.90 -30.36 4.43
CA HIS A 49 -16.48 -30.47 4.77
C HIS A 49 -16.09 -31.87 5.30
N ALA A 50 -17.03 -32.61 5.89
CA ALA A 50 -16.77 -33.95 6.43
C ALA A 50 -18.07 -34.75 6.53
N ARG A 51 -17.96 -36.05 6.33
CA ARG A 51 -19.07 -36.98 6.57
C ARG A 51 -19.39 -37.06 8.05
N GLY A 52 -20.66 -37.08 8.39
CA GLY A 52 -21.11 -37.18 9.77
C GLY A 52 -21.10 -35.88 10.56
N CYS A 53 -20.83 -34.77 9.92
CA CYS A 53 -20.88 -33.48 10.59
C CYS A 53 -22.31 -33.02 10.78
N ALA A 54 -22.73 -32.81 12.04
CA ALA A 54 -24.08 -32.41 12.38
C ALA A 54 -24.44 -31.00 11.83
N LYS A 55 -23.49 -30.08 11.82
CA LYS A 55 -23.69 -28.73 11.29
C LYS A 55 -23.86 -28.72 9.75
N CYS A 56 -23.14 -29.58 9.06
CA CYS A 56 -23.29 -29.74 7.62
C CYS A 56 -24.63 -30.41 7.28
N ALA A 57 -24.99 -31.44 8.04
CA ALA A 57 -26.26 -32.14 7.87
C ALA A 57 -27.48 -31.26 8.15
N SER A 58 -27.41 -30.35 9.12
CA SER A 58 -28.46 -29.40 9.43
C SER A 58 -28.61 -28.24 8.46
N GLY A 59 -27.65 -28.09 7.54
CA GLY A 59 -27.65 -26.98 6.59
C GLY A 59 -26.99 -25.69 7.10
N GLU A 60 -26.60 -25.61 8.37
CA GLU A 60 -25.94 -24.46 8.95
C GLU A 60 -24.54 -24.26 8.35
N GLY A 61 -23.82 -25.36 8.14
CA GLY A 61 -22.49 -25.33 7.61
C GLY A 61 -21.44 -24.81 8.59
N HIS A 62 -20.22 -24.68 8.12
CA HIS A 62 -19.11 -24.15 8.89
C HIS A 62 -18.57 -22.88 8.27
N PRO A 63 -18.31 -21.83 9.06
CA PRO A 63 -17.59 -20.67 8.55
C PRO A 63 -16.17 -21.08 8.24
N LEU A 64 -15.75 -20.83 7.02
CA LEU A 64 -14.37 -21.03 6.56
C LEU A 64 -13.80 -19.73 6.09
N ALA A 65 -12.64 -19.38 6.61
CA ALA A 65 -11.87 -18.24 6.10
C ALA A 65 -10.96 -18.71 4.97
N VAL A 66 -11.04 -18.01 3.85
CA VAL A 66 -10.24 -18.32 2.66
C VAL A 66 -9.44 -17.09 2.26
N LEU A 67 -8.13 -17.27 2.17
CA LEU A 67 -7.26 -16.25 1.64
C LEU A 67 -7.12 -16.44 0.13
N THR A 68 -7.50 -15.44 -0.63
CA THR A 68 -7.39 -15.45 -2.10
C THR A 68 -6.23 -14.55 -2.50
N VAL A 69 -5.29 -15.10 -3.24
CA VAL A 69 -4.10 -14.38 -3.72
C VAL A 69 -4.08 -14.44 -5.24
N SER A 70 -3.99 -13.27 -5.87
CA SER A 70 -3.85 -13.15 -7.31
C SER A 70 -2.38 -13.00 -7.68
N TYR A 71 -1.92 -13.79 -8.63
CA TYR A 71 -0.56 -13.74 -9.15
C TYR A 71 -0.54 -13.15 -10.56
N PRO A 72 0.60 -12.62 -11.03
CA PRO A 72 0.71 -12.15 -12.41
C PRO A 72 0.36 -13.25 -13.40
N GLY A 73 -0.31 -12.88 -14.51
CA GLY A 73 -0.76 -13.82 -15.52
C GLY A 73 -2.15 -14.41 -15.28
N GLY A 74 -2.93 -13.84 -14.36
CA GLY A 74 -4.31 -14.23 -14.11
C GLY A 74 -4.47 -15.47 -13.23
N ARG A 75 -3.40 -15.94 -12.62
CA ARG A 75 -3.47 -17.08 -11.68
C ARG A 75 -3.98 -16.58 -10.33
N THR A 76 -4.89 -17.39 -9.76
CA THR A 76 -5.42 -17.13 -8.43
C THR A 76 -5.25 -18.40 -7.59
N ARG A 77 -4.75 -18.23 -6.38
CA ARG A 77 -4.68 -19.33 -5.40
C ARG A 77 -5.56 -19.03 -4.21
N GLN A 78 -6.15 -20.06 -3.67
CA GLN A 78 -6.97 -19.98 -2.47
C GLN A 78 -6.36 -20.86 -1.39
N PHE A 79 -6.24 -20.28 -0.20
CA PHE A 79 -5.73 -20.96 0.98
C PHE A 79 -6.82 -20.99 2.03
N SER A 80 -7.24 -22.19 2.39
CA SER A 80 -8.16 -22.38 3.51
C SER A 80 -7.43 -22.18 4.82
N LEU A 81 -7.95 -21.33 5.67
CA LEU A 81 -7.31 -20.98 6.93
C LEU A 81 -8.04 -21.63 8.09
N ARG A 82 -7.27 -22.18 9.01
CA ARG A 82 -7.80 -22.60 10.29
C ARG A 82 -8.24 -21.38 11.09
N ARG A 83 -9.31 -21.53 11.86
CA ARG A 83 -9.89 -20.47 12.68
C ARG A 83 -8.85 -19.75 13.54
N GLN A 84 -7.90 -20.49 14.09
CA GLN A 84 -6.84 -19.96 14.95
C GLN A 84 -5.85 -19.05 14.21
N ARG A 85 -5.73 -19.19 12.90
CA ARG A 85 -4.78 -18.41 12.11
C ARG A 85 -5.38 -17.14 11.48
N VAL A 86 -6.67 -16.95 11.59
CA VAL A 86 -7.36 -15.82 10.94
C VAL A 86 -6.86 -14.48 11.46
N ALA A 87 -6.72 -14.35 12.78
CA ALA A 87 -6.23 -13.11 13.39
C ALA A 87 -4.79 -12.77 12.98
N GLU A 88 -3.93 -13.79 12.91
CA GLU A 88 -2.54 -13.65 12.45
C GLU A 88 -2.49 -13.20 10.99
N VAL A 89 -3.26 -13.84 10.13
CA VAL A 89 -3.32 -13.50 8.70
C VAL A 89 -3.87 -12.08 8.49
N ARG A 90 -4.88 -11.68 9.25
CA ARG A 90 -5.39 -10.29 9.20
C ARG A 90 -4.32 -9.28 9.55
N ARG A 91 -3.48 -9.59 10.53
CA ARG A 91 -2.35 -8.75 10.94
C ARG A 91 -1.33 -8.62 9.81
N TRP A 92 -0.99 -9.72 9.16
CA TRP A 92 -0.06 -9.74 8.03
C TRP A 92 -0.59 -8.96 6.83
N LEU A 93 -1.88 -9.06 6.57
CA LEU A 93 -2.55 -8.28 5.50
C LEU A 93 -2.51 -6.77 5.82
N ARG A 94 -2.74 -6.39 7.07
CA ARG A 94 -2.61 -5.00 7.50
C ARG A 94 -1.19 -4.49 7.38
N ASN A 95 -0.21 -5.31 7.71
CA ASN A 95 1.21 -4.96 7.57
C ASN A 95 1.56 -4.68 6.10
N TYR A 96 1.07 -5.50 5.20
CA TYR A 96 1.23 -5.28 3.77
C TYR A 96 0.57 -3.96 3.33
N GLN A 97 -0.64 -3.71 3.78
CA GLN A 97 -1.37 -2.49 3.42
C GLN A 97 -0.65 -1.23 3.91
N LYS A 98 -0.15 -1.23 5.13
CA LYS A 98 0.64 -0.13 5.69
C LYS A 98 1.92 0.12 4.89
N LEU A 99 2.60 -0.97 4.52
CA LEU A 99 3.80 -0.86 3.69
C LEU A 99 3.49 -0.29 2.32
N LYS A 100 2.40 -0.75 1.69
CA LYS A 100 1.95 -0.26 0.40
C LYS A 100 1.62 1.23 0.44
N GLU A 101 0.93 1.69 1.47
CA GLU A 101 0.63 3.11 1.69
C GLU A 101 1.90 3.94 1.85
N ALA A 102 2.86 3.44 2.62
CA ALA A 102 4.15 4.12 2.80
C ALA A 102 4.92 4.23 1.49
N ILE A 103 4.93 3.18 0.68
CA ILE A 103 5.55 3.19 -0.65
C ILE A 103 4.88 4.22 -1.56
N GLU A 104 3.56 4.32 -1.54
CA GLU A 104 2.82 5.31 -2.33
C GLU A 104 3.20 6.74 -1.95
N VAL A 105 3.31 7.03 -0.66
CA VAL A 105 3.73 8.36 -0.19
C VAL A 105 5.15 8.67 -0.67
N ILE A 106 6.06 7.69 -0.62
CA ILE A 106 7.44 7.86 -1.12
C ILE A 106 7.42 8.14 -2.63
N CYS A 107 6.59 7.43 -3.39
CA CYS A 107 6.43 7.67 -4.83
C CYS A 107 5.91 9.08 -5.11
N GLU A 108 4.93 9.55 -4.36
CA GLU A 108 4.41 10.92 -4.48
C GLU A 108 5.49 11.97 -4.22
N LEU A 109 6.32 11.76 -3.19
CA LEU A 109 7.45 12.65 -2.92
C LEU A 109 8.47 12.65 -4.05
N ASN A 110 8.75 11.51 -4.64
CA ASN A 110 9.62 11.42 -5.81
C ASN A 110 9.00 12.10 -7.03
N HIS A 111 7.67 12.02 -7.21
CA HIS A 111 6.97 12.76 -8.26
C HIS A 111 7.13 14.27 -8.08
N GLU A 112 7.08 14.76 -6.84
CA GLU A 112 7.33 16.17 -6.54
C GLU A 112 8.74 16.61 -6.98
N LEU A 113 9.74 15.75 -6.79
CA LEU A 113 11.11 16.02 -7.21
C LEU A 113 11.26 16.10 -8.74
N LEU A 114 10.34 15.52 -9.49
CA LEU A 114 10.33 15.55 -10.95
C LEU A 114 9.67 16.81 -11.53
N ARG A 115 9.10 17.68 -10.67
CA ARG A 115 8.42 18.92 -11.08
C ARG A 115 9.23 20.16 -10.69
N PRO A 116 10.37 20.46 -11.34
CA PRO A 116 11.17 21.62 -10.97
C PRO A 116 10.49 22.95 -11.30
N GLU A 117 9.54 22.98 -12.25
CA GLU A 117 8.94 24.19 -12.81
C GLU A 117 7.54 24.53 -12.27
N ARG A 118 7.12 23.92 -11.16
CA ARG A 118 5.79 24.17 -10.58
C ARG A 118 5.58 25.66 -10.25
N ALA A 119 6.62 26.35 -9.82
CA ALA A 119 6.55 27.78 -9.53
C ALA A 119 6.44 28.64 -10.79
N SER A 120 7.07 28.21 -11.91
CA SER A 120 6.99 28.91 -13.19
C SER A 120 5.66 28.70 -13.91
N SER A 121 5.03 27.56 -13.77
CA SER A 121 3.71 27.29 -14.36
C SER A 121 2.61 28.12 -13.70
N LYS A 122 2.69 28.36 -12.40
CA LYS A 122 1.78 29.25 -11.68
C LYS A 122 1.94 30.71 -12.12
N ARG A 123 3.15 31.15 -12.44
CA ARG A 123 3.38 32.48 -13.00
C ARG A 123 2.80 32.66 -14.38
N ARG A 124 2.90 31.63 -15.24
CA ARG A 124 2.34 31.64 -16.59
C ARG A 124 0.81 31.72 -16.57
N SER A 125 0.15 31.03 -15.66
CA SER A 125 -1.30 31.10 -15.55
C SER A 125 -1.80 32.46 -15.05
N LYS A 126 -1.05 33.15 -14.19
CA LYS A 126 -1.37 34.49 -13.75
C LYS A 126 -1.14 35.56 -14.83
N LEU A 127 -0.21 35.33 -15.75
CA LEU A 127 0.05 36.24 -16.85
C LEU A 127 -0.94 36.14 -18.00
N ARG A 128 -1.69 35.05 -18.09
CA ARG A 128 -2.75 34.85 -19.08
C ARG A 128 -4.10 35.43 -18.67
N ASP A 129 -4.30 35.71 -17.41
CA ASP A 129 -5.48 36.38 -16.87
C ASP A 129 -5.25 37.86 -16.76
#